data_52c94f50bec71dc695722dd8a1fec928
#
_entry.id   52c94f50bec71dc695722dd8a1fec928
#
_cell.length_a   1.000
_cell.length_b   1.000
_cell.length_c   1.000
_cell.angle_alpha   90.00
_cell.angle_beta   90.00
_cell.angle_gamma   90.00
#
_symmetry.space_group_name_H-M   'P 1'
#
loop_
_entity.id
_entity.type
_entity.pdbx_description
1 polymer ?
#
loop_
_entity_poly.entity_id
_entity_poly.type
_entity_poly.pdbx_seq_one_letter_code
_entity_poly.pdbx_strand_id
1 'polypeptide(L)'
;MSQQFDVVVIGAGPGGYIAAIRAAQLGMQVACIDEWKTADGKPAPGGTCTNVGCIPSKALLQSSENYDHAAHAFADHGIKVSGLSMDVGQMLKRKDKVVKQNNDGILYLLKKNKVAFFHGKGAFAGGVAGAWQVRVSGKTEEVLTAKHVIVATGSSPRALPGTPFDNQRILDNAGALAMTAVPKRLGVIGAGVIGLEMGSVWRRLGATVTVLEALPAFLGAADDAVAKEAQKVFAKQGLAISTGVKVGAIKTAKDVSVDYTDSSGKAQTLNVDKLIV
;
A
#
# COMPACT_ATOMS: atom_id res chain seq x y z
N MET A 1 35.38 -15.89 2.80
CA MET A 1 34.83 -16.78 1.74
C MET A 1 33.39 -16.35 1.49
N SER A 2 32.96 -16.12 0.24
CA SER A 2 31.57 -15.78 -0.08
C SER A 2 30.67 -16.96 0.25
N GLN A 3 29.53 -16.72 0.88
CA GLN A 3 28.52 -17.76 1.13
C GLN A 3 27.89 -18.16 -0.21
N GLN A 4 27.71 -19.47 -0.41
CA GLN A 4 27.15 -20.03 -1.66
C GLN A 4 25.73 -20.50 -1.44
N PHE A 5 24.86 -20.21 -2.40
CA PHE A 5 23.44 -20.59 -2.41
C PHE A 5 23.02 -21.15 -3.77
N ASP A 6 22.00 -22.01 -3.77
CA ASP A 6 21.37 -22.42 -5.02
C ASP A 6 20.53 -21.26 -5.57
N VAL A 7 19.81 -20.56 -4.68
CA VAL A 7 18.95 -19.43 -5.05
C VAL A 7 19.17 -18.26 -4.08
N VAL A 8 19.38 -17.08 -4.64
CA VAL A 8 19.29 -15.79 -3.90
C VAL A 8 18.07 -15.04 -4.39
N VAL A 9 17.20 -14.62 -3.46
CA VAL A 9 15.99 -13.83 -3.73
C VAL A 9 16.23 -12.41 -3.26
N ILE A 10 16.10 -11.43 -4.16
CA ILE A 10 16.22 -10.00 -3.87
C ILE A 10 14.82 -9.41 -3.68
N GLY A 11 14.50 -9.07 -2.44
CA GLY A 11 13.19 -8.58 -1.98
C GLY A 11 12.39 -9.67 -1.25
N ALA A 12 11.90 -9.36 -0.06
CA ALA A 12 11.04 -10.24 0.74
C ALA A 12 9.58 -9.76 0.78
N GLY A 13 9.09 -9.14 -0.30
CA GLY A 13 7.67 -8.96 -0.54
C GLY A 13 6.97 -10.30 -0.86
N PRO A 14 5.65 -10.33 -1.11
CA PRO A 14 4.90 -11.58 -1.38
C PRO A 14 5.50 -12.44 -2.50
N GLY A 15 6.01 -11.83 -3.58
CA GLY A 15 6.70 -12.57 -4.63
C GLY A 15 8.00 -13.21 -4.17
N GLY A 16 8.74 -12.53 -3.27
CA GLY A 16 10.06 -12.95 -2.83
C GLY A 16 10.04 -13.98 -1.72
N TYR A 17 9.40 -13.69 -0.56
CA TYR A 17 9.43 -14.62 0.56
C TYR A 17 8.74 -15.95 0.25
N ILE A 18 7.67 -15.94 -0.56
CA ILE A 18 7.00 -17.17 -0.99
C ILE A 18 7.92 -18.00 -1.89
N ALA A 19 8.58 -17.35 -2.86
CA ALA A 19 9.54 -18.03 -3.73
C ALA A 19 10.72 -18.63 -2.94
N ALA A 20 11.27 -17.86 -1.99
CA ALA A 20 12.36 -18.29 -1.12
C ALA A 20 11.96 -19.53 -0.28
N ILE A 21 10.79 -19.48 0.37
CA ILE A 21 10.27 -20.58 1.15
C ILE A 21 10.05 -21.82 0.27
N ARG A 22 9.45 -21.63 -0.91
CA ARG A 22 9.17 -22.76 -1.82
C ARG A 22 10.45 -23.40 -2.34
N ALA A 23 11.44 -22.62 -2.74
CA ALA A 23 12.74 -23.14 -3.16
C ALA A 23 13.42 -23.94 -2.03
N ALA A 24 13.38 -23.45 -0.80
CA ALA A 24 13.93 -24.16 0.34
C ALA A 24 13.18 -25.48 0.64
N GLN A 25 11.85 -25.51 0.51
CA GLN A 25 11.04 -26.74 0.63
C GLN A 25 11.37 -27.78 -0.44
N LEU A 26 11.88 -27.34 -1.59
CA LEU A 26 12.36 -28.21 -2.67
C LEU A 26 13.82 -28.69 -2.46
N GLY A 27 14.40 -28.40 -1.28
CA GLY A 27 15.74 -28.88 -0.90
C GLY A 27 16.89 -27.96 -1.31
N MET A 28 16.63 -26.76 -1.82
CA MET A 28 17.66 -25.80 -2.23
C MET A 28 18.21 -25.02 -1.03
N GLN A 29 19.50 -24.64 -1.10
CA GLN A 29 20.09 -23.66 -0.20
C GLN A 29 19.69 -22.25 -0.66
N VAL A 30 18.93 -21.54 0.17
CA VAL A 30 18.29 -20.27 -0.23
C VAL A 30 18.67 -19.13 0.69
N ALA A 31 19.01 -17.96 0.08
CA ALA A 31 19.09 -16.69 0.75
C ALA A 31 17.95 -15.74 0.30
N CYS A 32 17.42 -14.92 1.21
CA CYS A 32 16.46 -13.88 0.93
C CYS A 32 16.97 -12.57 1.49
N ILE A 33 16.98 -11.51 0.67
CA ILE A 33 17.53 -10.19 1.01
C ILE A 33 16.39 -9.18 1.02
N ASP A 34 16.27 -8.36 2.07
CA ASP A 34 15.27 -7.28 2.11
C ASP A 34 15.77 -6.09 2.95
N GLU A 35 15.47 -4.88 2.49
CA GLU A 35 15.91 -3.64 3.17
C GLU A 35 14.83 -2.99 4.03
N TRP A 36 13.58 -3.49 4.00
CA TRP A 36 12.51 -2.92 4.80
C TRP A 36 12.81 -3.00 6.29
N LYS A 37 12.55 -1.88 6.97
CA LYS A 37 12.80 -1.74 8.40
C LYS A 37 11.65 -1.01 9.10
N THR A 38 11.45 -1.36 10.34
CA THR A 38 10.58 -0.62 11.27
C THR A 38 11.19 0.74 11.62
N ALA A 39 10.45 1.61 12.29
CA ALA A 39 10.93 2.91 12.75
C ALA A 39 12.14 2.79 13.71
N ASP A 40 12.23 1.71 14.48
CA ASP A 40 13.36 1.38 15.37
C ASP A 40 14.48 0.60 14.66
N GLY A 41 14.45 0.52 13.32
CA GLY A 41 15.53 -0.03 12.50
C GLY A 41 15.59 -1.55 12.42
N LYS A 42 14.60 -2.28 12.97
CA LYS A 42 14.52 -3.74 12.87
C LYS A 42 14.02 -4.19 11.49
N PRO A 43 14.41 -5.40 11.03
CA PRO A 43 13.88 -5.96 9.79
C PRO A 43 12.37 -6.03 9.77
N ALA A 44 11.74 -5.63 8.66
CA ALA A 44 10.30 -5.67 8.43
C ALA A 44 9.97 -6.29 7.05
N PRO A 45 10.30 -7.57 6.80
CA PRO A 45 10.04 -8.19 5.51
C PRO A 45 8.52 -8.25 5.24
N GLY A 46 8.17 -8.33 3.97
CA GLY A 46 6.79 -8.36 3.50
C GLY A 46 6.51 -7.33 2.40
N GLY A 47 7.51 -6.49 2.11
CA GLY A 47 7.45 -5.50 1.03
C GLY A 47 6.31 -4.50 1.19
N THR A 48 5.93 -3.87 0.09
CA THR A 48 4.84 -2.90 0.02
C THR A 48 3.52 -3.46 0.58
N CYS A 49 3.14 -4.67 0.18
CA CYS A 49 1.84 -5.25 0.60
C CYS A 49 1.70 -5.35 2.12
N THR A 50 2.72 -5.85 2.83
CA THR A 50 2.65 -6.02 4.28
C THR A 50 2.83 -4.69 5.03
N ASN A 51 3.72 -3.83 4.56
CA ASN A 51 4.12 -2.64 5.33
C ASN A 51 3.26 -1.41 5.03
N VAL A 52 2.96 -1.15 3.76
CA VAL A 52 2.27 0.09 3.31
C VAL A 52 1.24 -0.17 2.20
N GLY A 53 0.64 -1.35 2.17
CA GLY A 53 -0.33 -1.75 1.14
C GLY A 53 -1.46 -2.60 1.70
N CYS A 54 -1.56 -3.85 1.23
CA CYS A 54 -2.70 -4.75 1.45
C CYS A 54 -3.04 -4.97 2.93
N ILE A 55 -2.05 -5.24 3.76
CA ILE A 55 -2.29 -5.57 5.17
C ILE A 55 -2.80 -4.36 5.96
N PRO A 56 -2.11 -3.20 5.96
CA PRO A 56 -2.62 -2.03 6.67
C PRO A 56 -3.93 -1.49 6.08
N SER A 57 -4.14 -1.54 4.74
CA SER A 57 -5.38 -1.06 4.15
C SER A 57 -6.59 -1.89 4.60
N LYS A 58 -6.48 -3.23 4.60
CA LYS A 58 -7.55 -4.12 5.08
C LYS A 58 -7.81 -3.96 6.57
N ALA A 59 -6.76 -3.70 7.37
CA ALA A 59 -6.93 -3.40 8.79
C ALA A 59 -7.73 -2.11 9.04
N LEU A 60 -7.48 -1.05 8.25
CA LEU A 60 -8.24 0.20 8.31
C LEU A 60 -9.66 0.04 7.74
N LEU A 61 -9.82 -0.66 6.61
CA LEU A 61 -11.12 -0.95 6.02
C LEU A 61 -12.03 -1.67 7.03
N GLN A 62 -11.52 -2.72 7.69
CA GLN A 62 -12.30 -3.44 8.70
C GLN A 62 -12.70 -2.54 9.87
N SER A 63 -11.81 -1.68 10.36
CA SER A 63 -12.14 -0.77 11.47
C SER A 63 -13.18 0.27 11.05
N SER A 64 -13.05 0.85 9.85
CA SER A 64 -14.00 1.83 9.33
C SER A 64 -15.36 1.20 9.00
N GLU A 65 -15.38 -0.07 8.55
CA GLU A 65 -16.60 -0.83 8.29
C GLU A 65 -17.38 -1.11 9.59
N ASN A 66 -16.68 -1.53 10.64
CA ASN A 66 -17.31 -1.72 11.96
C ASN A 66 -17.94 -0.43 12.49
N TYR A 67 -17.28 0.71 12.27
CA TYR A 67 -17.82 2.02 12.62
C TYR A 67 -19.06 2.37 11.82
N ASP A 68 -19.01 2.16 10.50
CA ASP A 68 -20.13 2.41 9.59
C ASP A 68 -21.35 1.53 9.90
N HIS A 69 -21.12 0.23 10.16
CA HIS A 69 -22.17 -0.69 10.58
C HIS A 69 -22.79 -0.26 11.92
N ALA A 70 -21.99 0.15 12.89
CA ALA A 70 -22.49 0.64 14.17
C ALA A 70 -23.35 1.92 14.01
N ALA A 71 -22.98 2.78 13.05
CA ALA A 71 -23.70 4.03 12.79
C ALA A 71 -25.01 3.83 12.04
N HIS A 72 -25.09 2.86 11.10
CA HIS A 72 -26.16 2.83 10.12
C HIS A 72 -26.94 1.50 10.07
N ALA A 73 -26.36 0.36 10.45
CA ALA A 73 -26.97 -0.94 10.28
C ALA A 73 -27.40 -1.62 11.60
N PHE A 74 -26.80 -1.29 12.72
CA PHE A 74 -27.07 -1.96 14.00
C PHE A 74 -28.51 -1.77 14.47
N ALA A 75 -29.17 -0.66 14.10
CA ALA A 75 -30.57 -0.41 14.42
C ALA A 75 -31.49 -1.48 13.83
N ASP A 76 -31.20 -1.99 12.62
CA ASP A 76 -32.00 -3.05 11.96
C ASP A 76 -31.92 -4.38 12.72
N HIS A 77 -30.83 -4.58 13.50
CA HIS A 77 -30.67 -5.73 14.39
C HIS A 77 -31.23 -5.49 15.80
N GLY A 78 -31.87 -4.35 16.05
CA GLY A 78 -32.38 -3.97 17.38
C GLY A 78 -31.28 -3.48 18.34
N ILE A 79 -30.06 -3.28 17.87
CA ILE A 79 -28.92 -2.81 18.65
C ILE A 79 -28.89 -1.28 18.64
N LYS A 80 -29.09 -0.68 19.82
CA LYS A 80 -29.02 0.78 19.99
C LYS A 80 -27.58 1.17 20.32
N VAL A 81 -27.01 2.08 19.55
CA VAL A 81 -25.68 2.65 19.77
C VAL A 81 -25.84 4.11 20.16
N SER A 82 -25.22 4.52 21.27
CA SER A 82 -25.17 5.92 21.71
C SER A 82 -23.72 6.35 21.88
N GLY A 83 -23.42 7.63 21.58
CA GLY A 83 -22.08 8.19 21.76
C GLY A 83 -21.02 7.57 20.84
N LEU A 84 -21.38 7.09 19.66
CA LEU A 84 -20.44 6.50 18.71
C LEU A 84 -19.40 7.53 18.27
N SER A 85 -18.12 7.20 18.47
CA SER A 85 -17.00 8.02 18.03
C SER A 85 -15.85 7.13 17.56
N MET A 86 -14.97 7.67 16.71
CA MET A 86 -13.77 6.97 16.25
C MET A 86 -12.53 7.57 16.89
N ASP A 87 -11.78 6.75 17.62
CA ASP A 87 -10.40 7.05 18.00
C ASP A 87 -9.45 6.61 16.87
N VAL A 88 -9.07 7.56 16.02
CA VAL A 88 -8.14 7.32 14.91
C VAL A 88 -6.78 6.83 15.42
N GLY A 89 -6.31 7.34 16.55
CA GLY A 89 -5.04 6.92 17.14
C GLY A 89 -5.05 5.43 17.52
N GLN A 90 -6.14 4.96 18.13
CA GLN A 90 -6.29 3.54 18.47
C GLN A 90 -6.46 2.67 17.20
N MET A 91 -7.18 3.16 16.20
CA MET A 91 -7.30 2.49 14.88
C MET A 91 -5.93 2.28 14.22
N LEU A 92 -5.09 3.31 14.23
CA LEU A 92 -3.72 3.23 13.70
C LEU A 92 -2.85 2.25 14.52
N LYS A 93 -2.89 2.28 15.85
CA LYS A 93 -2.17 1.32 16.70
C LYS A 93 -2.58 -0.12 16.41
N ARG A 94 -3.89 -0.39 16.17
CA ARG A 94 -4.36 -1.71 15.77
C ARG A 94 -3.77 -2.10 14.40
N LYS A 95 -3.80 -1.21 13.41
CA LYS A 95 -3.20 -1.43 12.10
C LYS A 95 -1.71 -1.77 12.22
N ASP A 96 -0.94 -1.01 12.98
CA ASP A 96 0.50 -1.23 13.17
C ASP A 96 0.79 -2.57 13.87
N LYS A 97 -0.05 -2.96 14.83
CA LYS A 97 0.04 -4.29 15.48
C LYS A 97 -0.16 -5.41 14.46
N VAL A 98 -1.15 -5.28 13.56
CA VAL A 98 -1.43 -6.28 12.51
C VAL A 98 -0.24 -6.37 11.53
N VAL A 99 0.31 -5.24 11.09
CA VAL A 99 1.51 -5.20 10.24
C VAL A 99 2.67 -5.92 10.92
N LYS A 100 2.96 -5.56 12.18
CA LYS A 100 4.05 -6.18 12.94
C LYS A 100 3.88 -7.70 13.07
N GLN A 101 2.68 -8.20 13.36
CA GLN A 101 2.41 -9.63 13.44
C GLN A 101 2.70 -10.35 12.12
N ASN A 102 2.41 -9.73 10.99
CA ASN A 102 2.74 -10.28 9.67
C ASN A 102 4.26 -10.27 9.41
N ASN A 103 4.98 -9.19 9.74
CA ASN A 103 6.44 -9.16 9.61
C ASN A 103 7.09 -10.26 10.45
N ASP A 104 6.70 -10.39 11.72
CA ASP A 104 7.20 -11.42 12.63
C ASP A 104 6.89 -12.84 12.09
N GLY A 105 5.69 -13.02 11.52
CA GLY A 105 5.28 -14.27 10.86
C GLY A 105 6.14 -14.63 9.66
N ILE A 106 6.48 -13.66 8.81
CA ILE A 106 7.36 -13.88 7.65
C ILE A 106 8.77 -14.29 8.12
N LEU A 107 9.34 -13.57 9.10
CA LEU A 107 10.64 -13.93 9.68
C LEU A 107 10.63 -15.34 10.26
N TYR A 108 9.57 -15.70 10.98
CA TYR A 108 9.39 -17.05 11.52
C TYR A 108 9.35 -18.09 10.39
N LEU A 109 8.60 -17.86 9.31
CA LEU A 109 8.48 -18.79 8.18
C LEU A 109 9.80 -18.94 7.44
N LEU A 110 10.55 -17.88 7.20
CA LEU A 110 11.88 -17.93 6.61
C LEU A 110 12.80 -18.80 7.47
N LYS A 111 12.87 -18.53 8.78
CA LYS A 111 13.66 -19.31 9.73
C LYS A 111 13.24 -20.79 9.78
N LYS A 112 11.92 -21.09 9.84
CA LYS A 112 11.38 -22.44 9.89
C LYS A 112 11.77 -23.24 8.66
N ASN A 113 11.82 -22.62 7.50
CA ASN A 113 12.22 -23.25 6.24
C ASN A 113 13.73 -23.16 5.98
N LYS A 114 14.54 -22.75 6.96
CA LYS A 114 16.02 -22.64 6.85
C LYS A 114 16.48 -21.71 5.73
N VAL A 115 15.68 -20.70 5.35
CA VAL A 115 16.09 -19.64 4.44
C VAL A 115 17.03 -18.67 5.19
N ALA A 116 18.22 -18.41 4.68
CA ALA A 116 19.14 -17.42 5.21
C ALA A 116 18.59 -16.02 4.88
N PHE A 117 18.24 -15.25 5.91
CA PHE A 117 17.69 -13.90 5.72
C PHE A 117 18.78 -12.84 5.96
N PHE A 118 18.95 -11.95 4.99
CA PHE A 118 19.91 -10.84 5.02
C PHE A 118 19.15 -9.50 5.02
N HIS A 119 19.35 -8.70 6.06
CA HIS A 119 18.74 -7.39 6.14
C HIS A 119 19.63 -6.34 5.48
N GLY A 120 19.25 -5.89 4.31
CA GLY A 120 19.96 -4.90 3.52
C GLY A 120 19.45 -4.81 2.10
N LYS A 121 20.10 -3.94 1.30
CA LYS A 121 19.79 -3.76 -0.11
C LYS A 121 20.58 -4.78 -0.94
N GLY A 122 19.85 -5.62 -1.70
CA GLY A 122 20.44 -6.54 -2.66
C GLY A 122 20.68 -5.90 -4.02
N ALA A 123 21.85 -6.12 -4.60
CA ALA A 123 22.17 -5.70 -5.95
C ALA A 123 23.13 -6.69 -6.63
N PHE A 124 23.01 -6.85 -7.95
CA PHE A 124 24.01 -7.59 -8.71
C PHE A 124 25.38 -6.93 -8.59
N ALA A 125 26.42 -7.74 -8.34
CA ALA A 125 27.80 -7.30 -8.24
C ALA A 125 28.69 -7.90 -9.33
N GLY A 126 28.13 -8.74 -10.22
CA GLY A 126 28.83 -9.42 -11.30
C GLY A 126 28.53 -10.90 -11.33
N GLY A 127 29.48 -11.68 -11.87
CA GLY A 127 29.36 -13.13 -12.01
C GLY A 127 28.94 -13.56 -13.42
N VAL A 128 28.76 -14.88 -13.55
CA VAL A 128 28.33 -15.55 -14.79
C VAL A 128 27.18 -16.49 -14.48
N ALA A 129 26.53 -17.02 -15.49
CA ALA A 129 25.45 -18.01 -15.31
C ALA A 129 25.93 -19.18 -14.44
N GLY A 130 25.18 -19.52 -13.39
CA GLY A 130 25.53 -20.52 -12.40
C GLY A 130 26.44 -20.04 -11.25
N ALA A 131 26.98 -18.81 -11.31
CA ALA A 131 27.83 -18.22 -10.28
C ALA A 131 27.64 -16.70 -10.19
N TRP A 132 26.38 -16.26 -10.05
CA TRP A 132 26.01 -14.84 -9.89
C TRP A 132 26.49 -14.29 -8.56
N GLN A 133 27.06 -13.10 -8.57
CA GLN A 133 27.43 -12.39 -7.35
C GLN A 133 26.35 -11.37 -7.00
N VAL A 134 25.85 -11.44 -5.78
CA VAL A 134 24.84 -10.52 -5.23
C VAL A 134 25.43 -9.85 -4.00
N ARG A 135 25.57 -8.53 -4.05
CA ARG A 135 25.99 -7.72 -2.92
C ARG A 135 24.80 -7.42 -2.04
N VAL A 136 25.00 -7.55 -0.75
CA VAL A 136 24.07 -7.10 0.30
C VAL A 136 24.70 -5.90 0.99
N SER A 137 24.10 -4.74 0.87
CA SER A 137 24.51 -3.51 1.56
C SER A 137 23.58 -3.25 2.74
N GLY A 138 24.07 -3.48 3.95
CA GLY A 138 23.33 -3.35 5.20
C GLY A 138 24.20 -2.79 6.31
N LYS A 139 24.08 -3.35 7.53
CA LYS A 139 25.02 -3.03 8.64
C LYS A 139 26.44 -3.48 8.32
N THR A 140 26.57 -4.57 7.60
CA THR A 140 27.81 -5.09 7.02
C THR A 140 27.60 -5.25 5.53
N GLU A 141 28.68 -5.12 4.76
CA GLU A 141 28.64 -5.40 3.33
C GLU A 141 29.09 -6.85 3.10
N GLU A 142 28.28 -7.62 2.39
CA GLU A 142 28.53 -9.02 2.08
C GLU A 142 28.31 -9.28 0.60
N VAL A 143 29.04 -10.24 0.02
CA VAL A 143 28.81 -10.73 -1.35
C VAL A 143 28.42 -12.20 -1.26
N LEU A 144 27.24 -12.51 -1.78
CA LEU A 144 26.70 -13.87 -1.87
C LEU A 144 26.94 -14.40 -3.29
N THR A 145 27.24 -15.68 -3.42
CA THR A 145 27.31 -16.35 -4.73
C THR A 145 26.08 -17.24 -4.89
N ALA A 146 25.41 -17.19 -6.05
CA ALA A 146 24.18 -17.91 -6.32
C ALA A 146 24.21 -18.59 -7.69
N LYS A 147 23.68 -19.80 -7.78
CA LYS A 147 23.42 -20.44 -9.08
C LYS A 147 22.31 -19.71 -9.84
N HIS A 148 21.26 -19.30 -9.11
CA HIS A 148 20.09 -18.59 -9.64
C HIS A 148 19.74 -17.38 -8.78
N VAL A 149 19.22 -16.33 -9.40
CA VAL A 149 18.76 -15.12 -8.69
C VAL A 149 17.32 -14.86 -9.09
N ILE A 150 16.46 -14.66 -8.08
CA ILE A 150 15.08 -14.20 -8.28
C ILE A 150 15.02 -12.71 -7.91
N VAL A 151 14.64 -11.88 -8.89
CA VAL A 151 14.44 -10.44 -8.69
C VAL A 151 12.99 -10.20 -8.32
N ALA A 152 12.73 -9.88 -7.05
CA ALA A 152 11.40 -9.63 -6.48
C ALA A 152 11.37 -8.28 -5.74
N THR A 153 11.96 -7.24 -6.35
CA THR A 153 12.25 -5.94 -5.76
C THR A 153 11.03 -5.06 -5.51
N GLY A 154 9.84 -5.51 -5.95
CA GLY A 154 8.57 -4.85 -5.66
C GLY A 154 8.33 -3.56 -6.47
N SER A 155 7.65 -2.60 -5.86
CA SER A 155 7.21 -1.35 -6.47
C SER A 155 7.36 -0.18 -5.51
N SER A 156 7.44 1.02 -6.07
CA SER A 156 7.42 2.28 -5.33
C SER A 156 6.31 3.19 -5.87
N PRO A 157 5.74 4.07 -5.05
CA PRO A 157 4.76 5.04 -5.51
C PRO A 157 5.39 6.00 -6.53
N ARG A 158 4.60 6.39 -7.52
CA ARG A 158 5.00 7.34 -8.55
C ARG A 158 4.26 8.65 -8.37
N ALA A 159 5.00 9.72 -8.08
CA ALA A 159 4.45 11.05 -8.02
C ALA A 159 4.01 11.55 -9.41
N LEU A 160 3.02 12.44 -9.46
CA LEU A 160 2.71 13.17 -10.67
C LEU A 160 3.82 14.17 -11.00
N PRO A 161 4.08 14.45 -12.29
CA PRO A 161 5.07 15.46 -12.68
C PRO A 161 4.83 16.80 -11.98
N GLY A 162 5.86 17.36 -11.36
CA GLY A 162 5.79 18.62 -10.63
C GLY A 162 5.04 18.58 -9.29
N THR A 163 4.60 17.40 -8.84
CA THR A 163 3.81 17.25 -7.61
C THR A 163 4.41 16.15 -6.72
N PRO A 164 5.52 16.45 -6.02
CA PRO A 164 6.15 15.47 -5.12
C PRO A 164 5.27 15.18 -3.91
N PHE A 165 5.38 13.96 -3.39
CA PHE A 165 4.77 13.60 -2.10
C PHE A 165 5.46 14.34 -0.96
N ASP A 166 4.70 15.01 -0.12
CA ASP A 166 5.17 15.56 1.16
C ASP A 166 4.68 14.71 2.35
N ASN A 167 3.78 13.77 2.09
CA ASN A 167 3.09 12.93 3.07
C ASN A 167 2.43 13.72 4.23
N GLN A 168 2.22 15.00 4.01
CA GLN A 168 1.46 15.89 4.88
C GLN A 168 0.15 16.34 4.23
N ARG A 169 0.21 16.79 2.98
CA ARG A 169 -0.95 17.24 2.19
C ARG A 169 -1.11 16.43 0.91
N ILE A 170 0.00 16.16 0.23
CA ILE A 170 0.03 15.29 -0.95
C ILE A 170 0.62 13.95 -0.51
N LEU A 171 -0.25 12.95 -0.48
CA LEU A 171 0.00 11.66 0.16
C LEU A 171 0.21 10.58 -0.89
N ASP A 172 1.22 9.75 -0.70
CA ASP A 172 1.27 8.43 -1.30
C ASP A 172 0.45 7.42 -0.47
N ASN A 173 0.53 6.15 -0.82
CA ASN A 173 -0.13 5.07 -0.06
C ASN A 173 0.31 5.02 1.40
N ALA A 174 1.59 5.24 1.71
CA ALA A 174 2.09 5.20 3.08
C ALA A 174 1.53 6.38 3.90
N GLY A 175 1.54 7.59 3.33
CA GLY A 175 0.94 8.77 3.94
C GLY A 175 -0.57 8.63 4.17
N ALA A 176 -1.28 8.07 3.17
CA ALA A 176 -2.73 7.81 3.27
C ALA A 176 -3.09 6.83 4.39
N LEU A 177 -2.25 5.82 4.64
CA LEU A 177 -2.39 4.82 5.71
C LEU A 177 -1.97 5.34 7.10
N ALA A 178 -1.32 6.49 7.15
CA ALA A 178 -0.77 7.09 8.38
C ALA A 178 -1.47 8.38 8.81
N MET A 179 -2.56 8.80 8.16
CA MET A 179 -3.30 10.00 8.54
C MET A 179 -3.80 9.89 9.99
N THR A 180 -3.43 10.84 10.84
CA THR A 180 -3.73 10.85 12.28
C THR A 180 -5.07 11.47 12.64
N ALA A 181 -5.75 12.06 11.67
CA ALA A 181 -7.08 12.64 11.82
C ALA A 181 -7.88 12.48 10.53
N VAL A 182 -9.21 12.43 10.65
CA VAL A 182 -10.12 12.41 9.51
C VAL A 182 -10.11 13.79 8.84
N PRO A 183 -9.71 13.91 7.55
CA PRO A 183 -9.80 15.20 6.85
C PRO A 183 -11.28 15.54 6.58
N LYS A 184 -11.62 16.82 6.56
CA LYS A 184 -12.98 17.22 6.16
C LYS A 184 -13.22 16.92 4.68
N ARG A 185 -12.22 17.23 3.83
CA ARG A 185 -12.25 17.07 2.37
C ARG A 185 -11.03 16.29 1.93
N LEU A 186 -11.25 15.18 1.27
CA LEU A 186 -10.20 14.31 0.74
C LEU A 186 -10.33 14.20 -0.78
N GLY A 187 -9.28 14.58 -1.48
CA GLY A 187 -9.13 14.30 -2.91
C GLY A 187 -8.36 13.01 -3.13
N VAL A 188 -8.71 12.27 -4.15
CA VAL A 188 -7.99 11.08 -4.60
C VAL A 188 -7.80 11.18 -6.11
N ILE A 189 -6.57 11.06 -6.58
CA ILE A 189 -6.27 10.94 -8.01
C ILE A 189 -6.00 9.47 -8.32
N GLY A 190 -6.88 8.91 -9.17
CA GLY A 190 -6.91 7.51 -9.54
C GLY A 190 -8.01 6.72 -8.84
N ALA A 191 -8.96 6.20 -9.62
CA ALA A 191 -10.01 5.29 -9.17
C ALA A 191 -9.58 3.82 -9.25
N GLY A 192 -8.29 3.55 -9.07
CA GLY A 192 -7.77 2.21 -8.87
C GLY A 192 -8.07 1.68 -7.47
N VAL A 193 -7.73 0.41 -7.21
CA VAL A 193 -8.06 -0.29 -5.95
C VAL A 193 -7.55 0.47 -4.72
N ILE A 194 -6.34 1.04 -4.76
CA ILE A 194 -5.75 1.76 -3.63
C ILE A 194 -6.55 3.04 -3.33
N GLY A 195 -6.84 3.85 -4.35
CA GLY A 195 -7.60 5.08 -4.20
C GLY A 195 -9.01 4.84 -3.66
N LEU A 196 -9.69 3.81 -4.16
CA LEU A 196 -11.03 3.42 -3.72
C LEU A 196 -11.03 2.88 -2.28
N GLU A 197 -10.04 2.05 -1.91
CA GLU A 197 -9.90 1.54 -0.54
C GLU A 197 -9.67 2.69 0.46
N MET A 198 -8.70 3.56 0.18
CA MET A 198 -8.41 4.69 1.06
C MET A 198 -9.56 5.70 1.10
N GLY A 199 -10.16 6.00 -0.05
CA GLY A 199 -11.36 6.84 -0.13
C GLY A 199 -12.49 6.27 0.73
N SER A 200 -12.74 4.96 0.68
CA SER A 200 -13.78 4.29 1.46
C SER A 200 -13.52 4.37 2.97
N VAL A 201 -12.27 4.11 3.41
CA VAL A 201 -11.90 4.22 4.84
C VAL A 201 -12.29 5.59 5.39
N TRP A 202 -11.80 6.65 4.75
CA TRP A 202 -11.97 8.01 5.26
C TRP A 202 -13.39 8.54 5.05
N ARG A 203 -14.09 8.07 3.99
CA ARG A 203 -15.51 8.41 3.77
C ARG A 203 -16.40 7.86 4.88
N ARG A 204 -16.23 6.59 5.27
CA ARG A 204 -16.96 5.96 6.38
C ARG A 204 -16.75 6.69 7.70
N LEU A 205 -15.57 7.30 7.88
CA LEU A 205 -15.24 8.07 9.08
C LEU A 205 -15.68 9.54 9.02
N GLY A 206 -16.35 9.98 7.94
CA GLY A 206 -16.97 11.31 7.84
C GLY A 206 -16.28 12.30 6.89
N ALA A 207 -15.22 11.91 6.17
CA ALA A 207 -14.64 12.77 5.14
C ALA A 207 -15.58 12.93 3.94
N THR A 208 -15.61 14.12 3.32
CA THR A 208 -16.12 14.28 1.95
C THR A 208 -15.04 13.85 0.99
N VAL A 209 -15.29 12.84 0.16
CA VAL A 209 -14.29 12.23 -0.72
C VAL A 209 -14.64 12.46 -2.19
N THR A 210 -13.70 13.05 -2.93
CA THR A 210 -13.79 13.21 -4.40
C THR A 210 -12.66 12.44 -5.06
N VAL A 211 -13.01 11.57 -6.00
CA VAL A 211 -12.06 10.74 -6.76
C VAL A 211 -12.04 11.23 -8.21
N LEU A 212 -10.85 11.56 -8.71
CA LEU A 212 -10.61 11.98 -10.09
C LEU A 212 -9.87 10.86 -10.83
N GLU A 213 -10.48 10.31 -11.89
CA GLU A 213 -9.91 9.24 -12.70
C GLU A 213 -9.70 9.72 -14.15
N ALA A 214 -8.47 9.57 -14.62
CA ALA A 214 -8.12 10.01 -15.97
C ALA A 214 -8.74 9.13 -17.08
N LEU A 215 -8.88 7.84 -16.81
CA LEU A 215 -9.49 6.92 -17.77
C LEU A 215 -11.01 7.12 -17.82
N PRO A 216 -11.64 6.99 -18.98
CA PRO A 216 -13.09 7.07 -19.10
C PRO A 216 -13.81 5.87 -18.48
N ALA A 217 -13.17 4.70 -18.46
CA ALA A 217 -13.70 3.49 -17.86
C ALA A 217 -13.35 3.40 -16.37
N PHE A 218 -14.36 3.21 -15.51
CA PHE A 218 -14.18 2.94 -14.10
C PHE A 218 -13.70 1.50 -13.92
N LEU A 219 -12.61 1.29 -13.17
CA LEU A 219 -11.99 -0.04 -12.92
C LEU A 219 -11.79 -0.85 -14.21
N GLY A 220 -11.23 -0.23 -15.24
CA GLY A 220 -11.10 -0.83 -16.58
C GLY A 220 -10.32 -2.15 -16.67
N ALA A 221 -9.67 -2.60 -15.59
CA ALA A 221 -9.03 -3.92 -15.48
C ALA A 221 -9.99 -5.00 -14.93
N ALA A 222 -11.19 -4.63 -14.46
CA ALA A 222 -12.20 -5.55 -13.97
C ALA A 222 -13.21 -5.88 -15.08
N ASP A 223 -13.98 -6.96 -14.89
CA ASP A 223 -15.13 -7.26 -15.73
C ASP A 223 -16.13 -6.09 -15.71
N ASP A 224 -16.72 -5.77 -16.87
CA ASP A 224 -17.59 -4.61 -17.04
C ASP A 224 -18.83 -4.64 -16.12
N ALA A 225 -19.42 -5.82 -15.88
CA ALA A 225 -20.58 -5.95 -15.00
C ALA A 225 -20.18 -5.71 -13.54
N VAL A 226 -19.01 -6.20 -13.14
CA VAL A 226 -18.44 -5.97 -11.80
C VAL A 226 -18.09 -4.48 -11.62
N ALA A 227 -17.45 -3.85 -12.61
CA ALA A 227 -17.09 -2.42 -12.56
C ALA A 227 -18.33 -1.54 -12.42
N LYS A 228 -19.40 -1.79 -13.20
CA LYS A 228 -20.66 -1.06 -13.13
C LYS A 228 -21.34 -1.19 -11.75
N GLU A 229 -21.36 -2.39 -11.19
CA GLU A 229 -21.97 -2.59 -9.87
C GLU A 229 -21.12 -1.95 -8.77
N ALA A 230 -19.80 -2.10 -8.82
CA ALA A 230 -18.89 -1.43 -7.90
C ALA A 230 -19.07 0.09 -7.93
N GLN A 231 -19.20 0.70 -9.11
CA GLN A 231 -19.41 2.15 -9.24
C GLN A 231 -20.69 2.61 -8.53
N LYS A 232 -21.80 1.86 -8.68
CA LYS A 232 -23.04 2.16 -7.98
C LYS A 232 -22.89 2.04 -6.46
N VAL A 233 -22.21 0.99 -5.98
CA VAL A 233 -21.98 0.77 -4.56
C VAL A 233 -21.14 1.90 -3.97
N PHE A 234 -20.02 2.30 -4.61
CA PHE A 234 -19.21 3.39 -4.14
C PHE A 234 -19.93 4.74 -4.17
N ALA A 235 -20.74 5.01 -5.19
CA ALA A 235 -21.58 6.20 -5.25
C ALA A 235 -22.61 6.22 -4.10
N LYS A 236 -23.27 5.08 -3.81
CA LYS A 236 -24.18 4.94 -2.67
C LYS A 236 -23.47 5.14 -1.33
N GLN A 237 -22.22 4.74 -1.21
CA GLN A 237 -21.38 5.00 -0.03
C GLN A 237 -20.96 6.47 0.07
N GLY A 238 -21.24 7.30 -0.94
CA GLY A 238 -20.98 8.73 -0.96
C GLY A 238 -19.58 9.11 -1.45
N LEU A 239 -18.91 8.27 -2.25
CA LEU A 239 -17.74 8.68 -3.00
C LEU A 239 -18.17 9.40 -4.28
N ALA A 240 -17.74 10.66 -4.45
CA ALA A 240 -17.93 11.40 -5.70
C ALA A 240 -16.82 11.00 -6.68
N ILE A 241 -17.13 10.17 -7.68
CA ILE A 241 -16.15 9.64 -8.63
C ILE A 241 -16.39 10.28 -10.00
N SER A 242 -15.37 10.96 -10.54
CA SER A 242 -15.37 11.54 -11.88
C SER A 242 -14.35 10.82 -12.74
N THR A 243 -14.80 10.23 -13.85
CA THR A 243 -13.96 9.54 -14.84
C THR A 243 -13.73 10.38 -16.09
N GLY A 244 -12.71 10.08 -16.87
CA GLY A 244 -12.37 10.81 -18.10
C GLY A 244 -11.90 12.24 -17.83
N VAL A 245 -11.34 12.51 -16.64
CA VAL A 245 -10.88 13.84 -16.28
C VAL A 245 -9.42 14.05 -16.66
N LYS A 246 -9.06 15.26 -17.04
CA LYS A 246 -7.67 15.66 -17.26
C LYS A 246 -7.22 16.51 -16.08
N VAL A 247 -6.38 15.92 -15.23
CA VAL A 247 -5.78 16.63 -14.10
C VAL A 247 -4.75 17.65 -14.62
N GLY A 248 -4.85 18.87 -14.14
CA GLY A 248 -3.99 20.00 -14.48
C GLY A 248 -3.02 20.35 -13.33
N ALA A 249 -2.92 21.63 -13.01
CA ALA A 249 -2.04 22.12 -11.96
C ALA A 249 -2.52 21.73 -10.57
N ILE A 250 -1.58 21.31 -9.72
CA ILE A 250 -1.82 21.07 -8.28
C ILE A 250 -1.02 22.10 -7.51
N LYS A 251 -1.69 22.86 -6.66
CA LYS A 251 -1.09 23.91 -5.84
C LYS A 251 -1.32 23.61 -4.38
N THR A 252 -0.29 23.77 -3.57
CA THR A 252 -0.34 23.59 -2.12
C THR A 252 -0.14 24.92 -1.44
N ALA A 253 -1.14 25.38 -0.67
CA ALA A 253 -1.08 26.58 0.17
C ALA A 253 -1.65 26.23 1.55
N LYS A 254 -2.72 26.90 2.00
CA LYS A 254 -3.48 26.48 3.18
C LYS A 254 -4.16 25.12 2.95
N ASP A 255 -4.73 24.95 1.77
CA ASP A 255 -5.38 23.74 1.25
C ASP A 255 -4.63 23.25 0.01
N VAL A 256 -5.00 22.09 -0.51
CA VAL A 256 -4.56 21.59 -1.82
C VAL A 256 -5.63 21.94 -2.84
N SER A 257 -5.25 22.68 -3.89
CA SER A 257 -6.10 23.03 -5.04
C SER A 257 -5.67 22.22 -6.25
N VAL A 258 -6.61 21.49 -6.84
CA VAL A 258 -6.41 20.66 -8.04
C VAL A 258 -7.24 21.22 -9.16
N ASP A 259 -6.60 21.80 -10.17
CA ASP A 259 -7.27 22.23 -11.38
C ASP A 259 -7.45 21.01 -12.30
N TYR A 260 -8.62 20.82 -12.88
CA TYR A 260 -8.87 19.72 -13.80
C TYR A 260 -9.92 20.10 -14.86
N THR A 261 -9.94 19.39 -15.96
CA THR A 261 -11.00 19.46 -16.97
C THR A 261 -11.83 18.20 -16.86
N ASP A 262 -13.14 18.34 -16.73
CA ASP A 262 -14.07 17.20 -16.65
C ASP A 262 -14.30 16.56 -18.05
N SER A 263 -15.03 15.43 -18.07
CA SER A 263 -15.32 14.69 -19.30
C SER A 263 -16.12 15.47 -20.35
N SER A 264 -16.76 16.59 -19.97
CA SER A 264 -17.46 17.48 -20.89
C SER A 264 -16.56 18.58 -21.47
N GLY A 265 -15.30 18.66 -21.04
CA GLY A 265 -14.34 19.69 -21.45
C GLY A 265 -14.41 20.95 -20.60
N LYS A 266 -15.19 20.99 -19.51
CA LYS A 266 -15.32 22.15 -18.63
C LYS A 266 -14.20 22.19 -17.62
N ALA A 267 -13.56 23.35 -17.45
CA ALA A 267 -12.57 23.59 -16.39
C ALA A 267 -13.24 23.62 -15.01
N GLN A 268 -12.62 22.92 -14.07
CA GLN A 268 -13.06 22.78 -12.68
C GLN A 268 -11.86 22.96 -11.75
N THR A 269 -12.14 23.28 -10.48
CA THR A 269 -11.12 23.30 -9.41
C THR A 269 -11.65 22.57 -8.19
N LEU A 270 -10.90 21.59 -7.70
CA LEU A 270 -11.17 20.85 -6.48
C LEU A 270 -10.27 21.36 -5.35
N ASN A 271 -10.87 21.83 -4.23
CA ASN A 271 -10.14 22.23 -3.05
C ASN A 271 -10.32 21.21 -1.92
N VAL A 272 -9.22 20.67 -1.41
CA VAL A 272 -9.21 19.60 -0.40
C VAL A 272 -8.15 19.85 0.68
N ASP A 273 -8.35 19.24 1.85
CA ASP A 273 -7.42 19.34 2.97
C ASP A 273 -6.23 18.40 2.77
N LYS A 274 -6.49 17.26 2.14
CA LYS A 274 -5.51 16.20 1.79
C LYS A 274 -5.80 15.68 0.39
N LEU A 275 -4.74 15.31 -0.32
CA LEU A 275 -4.79 14.70 -1.65
C LEU A 275 -3.99 13.41 -1.65
N ILE A 276 -4.60 12.29 -2.03
CA ILE A 276 -3.93 11.01 -2.31
C ILE A 276 -3.65 10.93 -3.82
N VAL A 277 -2.44 10.52 -4.19
CA VAL A 277 -2.01 10.38 -5.58
C VAL A 277 -1.41 9.00 -5.83
#